data_f8b170a3da332e62994ec42569dbc371
#
_entry.id   f8b170a3da332e62994ec42569dbc371
#
_cell.length_a   1.000
_cell.length_b   1.000
_cell.length_c   1.000
_cell.angle_alpha   90.00
_cell.angle_beta   90.00
_cell.angle_gamma   90.00
#
_symmetry.space_group_name_H-M   'P 1'
#
loop_
_entity.id
_entity.type
_entity.pdbx_description
1 polymer ?
#
loop_
_entity_poly.entity_id
_entity_poly.type
_entity_poly.pdbx_seq_one_letter_code
_entity_poly.pdbx_strand_id
1 'polypeptide(L)'
;MMYDHMICDLEIPGFKDGARFEFQTKSFEGIFDEYRIDMFGRLYRTSIDGLDSVDYSGEVVFYNSFIECRADFTQGMTEKIELVAESS
;
A
#
# COMPACT_ATOMS: atom_id res chain seq x y z
N MET A 1 -15.43 0.22 12.02
CA MET A 1 -14.92 0.83 10.77
C MET A 1 -14.12 -0.21 10.02
N MET A 2 -14.46 -0.43 8.77
CA MET A 2 -13.82 -1.48 7.96
C MET A 2 -12.68 -0.91 7.15
N TYR A 3 -11.59 -1.64 7.09
CA TYR A 3 -10.41 -1.25 6.33
C TYR A 3 -9.68 -2.50 5.88
N ASP A 4 -8.77 -2.33 4.94
CA ASP A 4 -7.86 -3.38 4.50
C ASP A 4 -6.46 -3.09 4.99
N HIS A 5 -5.63 -4.12 5.08
CA HIS A 5 -4.23 -3.98 5.44
C HIS A 5 -3.39 -3.79 4.19
N MET A 6 -2.34 -2.98 4.33
CA MET A 6 -1.36 -2.78 3.27
C MET A 6 0.04 -2.96 3.84
N ILE A 7 0.82 -3.83 3.22
CA ILE A 7 2.24 -3.98 3.53
C ILE A 7 3.00 -3.40 2.35
N CYS A 8 3.90 -2.46 2.62
CA CYS A 8 4.68 -1.81 1.57
C CYS A 8 6.15 -2.17 1.73
N ASP A 9 6.67 -2.93 0.78
CA ASP A 9 8.09 -3.28 0.72
C ASP A 9 8.87 -2.30 -0.17
N LEU A 10 8.15 -1.48 -0.92
CA LEU A 10 8.76 -0.45 -1.76
C LEU A 10 9.20 0.71 -0.88
N GLU A 11 10.39 1.23 -1.15
CA GLU A 11 10.90 2.38 -0.42
C GLU A 11 10.02 3.61 -0.65
N ILE A 12 9.64 4.27 0.46
CA ILE A 12 8.81 5.47 0.43
C ILE A 12 9.75 6.68 0.49
N PRO A 13 9.74 7.53 -0.56
CA PRO A 13 10.61 8.71 -0.58
C PRO A 13 10.36 9.61 0.63
N GLY A 14 11.44 10.01 1.30
CA GLY A 14 11.36 10.88 2.47
C GLY A 14 11.17 10.14 3.78
N PHE A 15 11.02 8.83 3.75
CA PHE A 15 10.85 8.04 4.96
C PHE A 15 11.91 6.94 5.01
N LYS A 16 12.92 7.13 5.84
CA LYS A 16 14.11 6.28 5.83
C LYS A 16 14.00 4.99 6.62
N ASP A 17 13.10 4.95 7.58
CA ASP A 17 12.89 3.75 8.38
C ASP A 17 11.92 2.78 7.72
N GLY A 18 11.71 2.96 6.44
CA GLY A 18 10.63 2.40 5.68
C GLY A 18 10.69 0.95 5.33
N ALA A 19 11.52 0.18 6.00
CA ALA A 19 11.45 -1.24 5.78
C ALA A 19 10.24 -1.80 6.50
N ARG A 20 9.22 -2.20 5.78
CA ARG A 20 8.09 -2.98 6.26
C ARG A 20 7.24 -2.33 7.32
N PHE A 21 6.49 -1.34 6.92
CA PHE A 21 5.41 -0.88 7.79
C PHE A 21 4.09 -1.48 7.36
N GLU A 22 3.31 -1.82 8.37
CA GLU A 22 1.93 -2.18 8.17
C GLU A 22 1.10 -0.91 8.14
N PHE A 23 0.23 -0.85 7.17
CA PHE A 23 -0.66 0.29 6.96
C PHE A 23 -2.09 -0.19 6.89
N GLN A 24 -3.01 0.76 7.03
CA GLN A 24 -4.42 0.58 6.75
C GLN A 24 -4.75 1.33 5.48
N THR A 25 -5.72 0.83 4.73
CA THR A 25 -6.21 1.52 3.55
C THR A 25 -7.71 1.36 3.44
N LYS A 26 -8.37 2.40 2.95
CA LYS A 26 -9.80 2.38 2.64
C LYS A 26 -10.05 2.49 1.14
N SER A 27 -9.00 2.38 0.35
CA SER A 27 -9.09 2.54 -1.10
C SER A 27 -9.68 1.33 -1.81
N PHE A 28 -9.79 0.21 -1.11
CA PHE A 28 -10.37 -1.03 -1.63
C PHE A 28 -11.72 -1.30 -0.96
N GLU A 29 -12.14 -2.56 -0.92
CA GLU A 29 -13.49 -2.90 -0.47
C GLU A 29 -13.70 -2.82 1.04
N GLY A 30 -12.64 -2.78 1.82
CA GLY A 30 -12.76 -2.68 3.27
C GLY A 30 -13.29 -3.95 3.92
N ILE A 31 -12.83 -5.10 3.47
CA ILE A 31 -13.27 -6.40 3.98
C ILE A 31 -12.18 -7.12 4.75
N PHE A 32 -11.25 -6.38 5.30
CA PHE A 32 -10.11 -6.89 6.07
C PHE A 32 -9.18 -7.80 5.26
N ASP A 33 -9.09 -7.55 3.96
CA ASP A 33 -8.10 -8.21 3.12
C ASP A 33 -6.71 -7.61 3.36
N GLU A 34 -5.70 -8.34 2.98
CA GLU A 34 -4.33 -7.88 3.04
C GLU A 34 -3.79 -7.68 1.63
N TYR A 35 -3.24 -6.50 1.40
CA TYR A 35 -2.59 -6.13 0.14
C TYR A 35 -1.11 -5.92 0.40
N ARG A 36 -0.32 -6.05 -0.66
CA ARG A 36 1.12 -5.84 -0.57
C ARG A 36 1.63 -5.15 -1.82
N ILE A 37 2.48 -4.14 -1.61
CA ILE A 37 3.27 -3.54 -2.68
C ILE A 37 4.68 -4.11 -2.51
N ASP A 38 5.18 -4.86 -3.50
CA ASP A 38 6.49 -5.46 -3.39
C ASP A 38 7.61 -4.44 -3.64
N MET A 39 8.85 -4.88 -3.53
CA MET A 39 10.00 -3.99 -3.68
C MET A 39 10.15 -3.42 -5.09
N PHE A 40 9.46 -4.00 -6.06
CA PHE A 40 9.45 -3.52 -7.45
C PHE A 40 8.24 -2.66 -7.77
N GLY A 41 7.35 -2.45 -6.79
CA GLY A 41 6.18 -1.60 -6.94
C GLY A 41 4.93 -2.32 -7.43
N ARG A 42 4.92 -3.64 -7.49
CA ARG A 42 3.76 -4.39 -7.94
C ARG A 42 2.78 -4.63 -6.81
N LEU A 43 1.50 -4.46 -7.11
CA LEU A 43 0.42 -4.64 -6.15
C LEU A 43 -0.07 -6.10 -6.15
N TYR A 44 -0.18 -6.67 -4.97
CA TYR A 44 -0.70 -8.02 -4.75
C TYR A 44 -1.78 -8.00 -3.67
N ARG A 45 -2.64 -9.00 -3.74
CA ARG A 45 -3.55 -9.32 -2.65
C ARG A 45 -3.15 -10.69 -2.10
N THR A 46 -3.04 -10.79 -0.79
CA THR A 46 -2.74 -12.05 -0.13
C THR A 46 -3.98 -12.93 -0.12
N SER A 47 -3.85 -14.16 -0.60
CA SER A 47 -4.91 -15.16 -0.58
C SER A 47 -4.42 -16.40 0.15
N ILE A 48 -5.32 -17.36 0.33
CA ILE A 48 -4.98 -18.62 0.98
C ILE A 48 -3.91 -19.39 0.19
N ASP A 49 -3.85 -19.18 -1.10
CA ASP A 49 -2.90 -19.86 -1.98
C ASP A 49 -1.62 -19.05 -2.23
N GLY A 50 -1.48 -17.89 -1.61
CA GLY A 50 -0.31 -17.04 -1.76
C GLY A 50 -0.66 -15.62 -2.19
N LEU A 51 0.14 -15.05 -3.07
CA LEU A 51 -0.05 -13.70 -3.56
C LEU A 51 -0.65 -13.69 -4.96
N ASP A 52 -1.76 -12.97 -5.12
CA ASP A 52 -2.38 -12.77 -6.42
C ASP A 52 -2.12 -11.34 -6.88
N SER A 53 -1.63 -11.17 -8.10
CA SER A 53 -1.42 -9.83 -8.64
C SER A 53 -2.78 -9.14 -8.86
N VAL A 54 -2.81 -7.85 -8.54
CA VAL A 54 -4.03 -7.04 -8.66
C VAL A 54 -3.86 -6.07 -9.81
N ASP A 55 -4.75 -6.16 -10.79
CA ASP A 55 -4.75 -5.25 -11.94
C ASP A 55 -5.60 -4.04 -11.59
N TYR A 56 -5.00 -3.13 -10.84
CA TYR A 56 -5.67 -1.92 -10.37
C TYR A 56 -5.00 -0.69 -10.98
N SER A 57 -5.82 0.23 -11.44
CA SER A 57 -5.35 1.52 -11.93
C SER A 57 -6.05 2.62 -11.15
N GLY A 58 -5.29 3.52 -10.57
CA GLY A 58 -5.83 4.60 -9.77
C GLY A 58 -4.98 4.88 -8.54
N GLU A 59 -5.52 5.71 -7.68
CA GLU A 59 -4.86 6.14 -6.46
C GLU A 59 -5.21 5.23 -5.29
N VAL A 60 -4.20 4.92 -4.48
CA VAL A 60 -4.38 4.22 -3.22
C VAL A 60 -3.75 5.07 -2.12
N VAL A 61 -4.53 5.38 -1.10
CA VAL A 61 -4.04 6.07 0.10
C VAL A 61 -3.95 5.04 1.22
N PHE A 62 -2.80 4.99 1.86
CA PHE A 62 -2.59 4.08 2.98
C PHE A 62 -1.85 4.83 4.10
N TYR A 63 -2.14 4.45 5.33
CA TYR A 63 -1.72 5.22 6.49
C TYR A 63 -1.53 4.32 7.70
N ASN A 64 -0.76 4.81 8.65
CA ASN A 64 -0.67 4.24 9.99
C ASN A 64 -0.60 5.38 11.01
N SER A 65 -0.20 5.09 12.25
CA SER A 65 -0.13 6.10 13.30
C SER A 65 0.96 7.15 13.06
N PHE A 66 1.86 6.91 12.13
CA PHE A 66 3.04 7.74 11.93
C PHE A 66 3.01 8.53 10.64
N ILE A 67 2.55 7.92 9.56
CA ILE A 67 2.62 8.53 8.23
C ILE A 67 1.37 8.20 7.42
N GLU A 68 1.13 9.05 6.43
CA GLU A 68 0.13 8.81 5.40
C GLU A 68 0.82 8.87 4.04
N CYS A 69 0.56 7.90 3.20
CA CYS A 69 1.19 7.75 1.90
C CYS A 69 0.14 7.65 0.81
N ARG A 70 0.55 8.03 -0.39
CA ARG A 70 -0.29 7.88 -1.57
C ARG A 70 0.53 7.24 -2.69
N ALA A 71 -0.05 6.25 -3.33
CA ALA A 71 0.56 5.60 -4.48
C ALA A 71 -0.41 5.64 -5.66
N ASP A 72 0.10 5.92 -6.84
CA ASP A 72 -0.65 5.85 -8.07
C ASP A 72 -0.24 4.60 -8.83
N PHE A 73 -1.22 3.83 -9.26
CA PHE A 73 -1.00 2.56 -9.96
C PHE A 73 -1.51 2.63 -11.38
N THR A 74 -0.84 1.90 -12.26
CA THR A 74 -1.32 1.61 -13.61
C THR A 74 -1.19 0.10 -13.81
N GLN A 75 -2.32 -0.56 -14.00
CA GLN A 75 -2.36 -2.02 -14.19
C GLN A 75 -1.55 -2.77 -13.13
N GLY A 76 -1.71 -2.36 -11.87
CA GLY A 76 -1.06 -3.02 -10.75
C GLY A 76 0.39 -2.64 -10.50
N MET A 77 0.95 -1.72 -11.29
CA MET A 77 2.31 -1.25 -11.09
C MET A 77 2.30 0.17 -10.54
N THR A 78 3.15 0.40 -9.54
CA THR A 78 3.31 1.73 -8.97
C THR A 78 3.99 2.66 -9.96
N GLU A 79 3.29 3.73 -10.32
CA GLU A 79 3.85 4.81 -11.14
C GLU A 79 4.52 5.85 -10.26
N LYS A 80 3.93 6.12 -9.09
CA LYS A 80 4.43 7.13 -8.18
C LYS A 80 4.01 6.75 -6.77
N ILE A 81 4.90 6.95 -5.83
CA ILE A 81 4.58 6.81 -4.42
C ILE A 81 5.14 8.02 -3.68
N GLU A 82 4.37 8.58 -2.75
CA GLU A 82 4.79 9.77 -2.02
C GLU A 82 4.31 9.76 -0.58
N LEU A 83 5.07 10.42 0.27
CA LEU A 83 4.70 10.68 1.65
C LEU A 83 3.82 11.92 1.66
N VAL A 84 2.57 11.76 2.09
CA VAL A 84 1.59 12.86 2.11
C VAL A 84 1.65 13.63 3.41
N ALA A 85 1.73 12.91 4.52
CA ALA A 85 1.75 13.52 5.84
C ALA A 85 2.57 12.67 6.79
N GLU A 86 3.20 13.34 7.74
CA GLU A 86 4.01 12.69 8.76
C GLU A 86 3.56 13.20 10.12
N SER A 87 3.25 12.27 11.00
CA SER A 87 2.86 12.58 12.36
C SER A 87 4.10 12.92 13.18
N SER A 88 4.08 14.06 13.82
CA SER A 88 5.20 14.47 14.67
C SER A 88 4.98 14.08 16.12
#